data_a5e524452af04123ecca8eb7c04518ce
#
_entry.id   a5e524452af04123ecca8eb7c04518ce
#
_cell.length_a   1.000
_cell.length_b   1.000
_cell.length_c   1.000
_cell.angle_alpha   90.00
_cell.angle_beta   90.00
_cell.angle_gamma   90.00
#
_symmetry.space_group_name_H-M   'P 1'
#
loop_
_entity.id
_entity.type
_entity.pdbx_description
1 polymer ?
#
loop_
_entity_poly.entity_id
_entity_poly.type
_entity_poly.pdbx_seq_one_letter_code
_entity_poly.pdbx_strand_id
1 'polypeptide(L)'
;MSRDDYLLEMCSGRAAWTVVPEKIDKIDLEVVTAIIEAEGWDCTLRNRLCCTFSSELADITLYPSGKLLVKSGERDVAATIAERHMQVWLRLRNILQL
;
A
#
# COMPACT_ATOMS: atom_id res chain seq x y z
N MET A 1 -4.70 15.75 -11.48
CA MET A 1 -4.72 15.19 -11.22
C MET A 1 -5.33 14.09 -11.17
N SER A 2 -5.08 13.36 -11.35
CA SER A 2 -5.75 12.24 -11.54
C SER A 2 -5.76 11.26 -10.46
N ARG A 3 -6.85 10.66 -10.26
CA ARG A 3 -6.98 9.58 -9.31
C ARG A 3 -7.35 8.33 -10.01
N ASP A 4 -7.02 8.26 -11.29
CA ASP A 4 -7.50 7.15 -12.11
C ASP A 4 -6.63 5.92 -12.01
N ASP A 5 -5.49 5.98 -11.35
CA ASP A 5 -4.61 4.82 -11.28
C ASP A 5 -4.89 3.91 -10.11
N TYR A 6 -5.86 4.22 -9.29
CA TYR A 6 -6.25 3.32 -8.20
C TYR A 6 -7.65 3.62 -7.70
N LEU A 7 -8.23 2.66 -7.01
CA LEU A 7 -9.48 2.81 -6.29
C LEU A 7 -9.21 2.82 -4.80
N LEU A 8 -9.95 3.65 -4.07
CA LEU A 8 -9.88 3.68 -2.62
C LEU A 8 -11.25 3.28 -2.10
N GLU A 9 -11.34 2.07 -1.55
CA GLU A 9 -12.61 1.50 -1.11
C GLU A 9 -12.64 1.32 0.37
N MET A 10 -13.72 1.76 1.01
CA MET A 10 -13.90 1.56 2.42
C MET A 10 -14.36 0.14 2.70
N CYS A 11 -13.73 -0.50 3.68
CA CYS A 11 -14.14 -1.83 4.07
C CYS A 11 -15.42 -1.75 4.87
N SER A 12 -16.25 -2.76 4.67
CA SER A 12 -17.57 -2.80 5.24
C SER A 12 -17.53 -2.67 6.75
N GLY A 13 -18.23 -1.66 7.27
CA GLY A 13 -18.49 -1.50 8.68
C GLY A 13 -17.27 -1.27 9.54
N ARG A 14 -16.15 -0.97 8.94
CA ARG A 14 -14.99 -0.84 9.77
C ARG A 14 -14.12 0.31 9.39
N ALA A 15 -13.15 0.56 10.21
CA ALA A 15 -12.22 1.65 10.03
C ALA A 15 -11.04 1.16 9.21
N ALA A 16 -11.27 0.87 7.95
CA ALA A 16 -10.23 0.40 7.07
C ALA A 16 -10.57 0.76 5.62
N TRP A 17 -9.54 0.95 4.84
CA TRP A 17 -9.67 1.31 3.42
C TRP A 17 -8.78 0.40 2.60
N THR A 18 -9.24 0.01 1.43
CA THR A 18 -8.46 -0.80 0.52
C THR A 18 -8.06 0.04 -0.69
N VAL A 19 -6.77 0.06 -0.98
CA VAL A 19 -6.24 0.73 -2.16
C VAL A 19 -6.06 -0.31 -3.23
N VAL A 20 -6.76 -0.16 -4.34
CA VAL A 20 -6.74 -1.14 -5.44
C VAL A 20 -6.12 -0.48 -6.67
N PRO A 21 -4.85 -0.79 -6.98
CA PRO A 21 -4.21 -0.23 -8.18
C PRO A 21 -4.90 -0.73 -9.43
N GLU A 22 -5.11 0.17 -10.38
CA GLU A 22 -5.88 -0.17 -11.56
C GLU A 22 -5.08 -0.95 -12.61
N LYS A 23 -3.81 -0.66 -12.73
CA LYS A 23 -3.03 -1.24 -13.81
C LYS A 23 -1.93 -2.17 -13.32
N ILE A 24 -1.92 -2.46 -12.05
CA ILE A 24 -0.89 -3.31 -11.46
C ILE A 24 -1.59 -4.50 -10.85
N ASP A 25 -1.16 -5.70 -11.24
CA ASP A 25 -1.78 -6.90 -10.70
C ASP A 25 -0.77 -7.84 -10.06
N LYS A 26 0.51 -7.45 -10.06
CA LYS A 26 1.53 -8.27 -9.43
C LYS A 26 2.75 -7.43 -9.11
N ILE A 27 3.26 -7.56 -7.90
CA ILE A 27 4.44 -6.82 -7.48
C ILE A 27 5.42 -7.78 -6.81
N ASP A 28 6.65 -7.30 -6.68
CA ASP A 28 7.67 -8.02 -5.93
C ASP A 28 7.59 -7.55 -4.49
N LEU A 29 7.03 -8.40 -3.62
CA LEU A 29 6.83 -8.02 -2.23
C LEU A 29 8.13 -7.63 -1.53
N GLU A 30 9.22 -8.32 -1.86
CA GLU A 30 10.48 -8.02 -1.18
C GLU A 30 11.01 -6.65 -1.53
N VAL A 31 10.91 -6.28 -2.80
CA VAL A 31 11.38 -4.97 -3.23
C VAL A 31 10.56 -3.86 -2.60
N VAL A 32 9.23 -4.00 -2.68
CA VAL A 32 8.36 -2.95 -2.15
C VAL A 32 8.46 -2.88 -0.64
N THR A 33 8.59 -4.04 0.03
CA THR A 33 8.77 -4.07 1.48
C THR A 33 10.00 -3.28 1.90
N ALA A 34 11.11 -3.45 1.17
CA ALA A 34 12.34 -2.74 1.51
C ALA A 34 12.15 -1.23 1.37
N ILE A 35 11.39 -0.80 0.37
CA ILE A 35 11.11 0.61 0.18
C ILE A 35 10.29 1.17 1.34
N ILE A 36 9.27 0.43 1.75
CA ILE A 36 8.40 0.87 2.83
C ILE A 36 9.17 0.93 4.15
N GLU A 37 10.00 -0.07 4.40
CA GLU A 37 10.81 -0.06 5.62
C GLU A 37 11.79 1.09 5.63
N ALA A 38 12.33 1.45 4.48
CA ALA A 38 13.27 2.55 4.39
C ALA A 38 12.62 3.88 4.75
N GLU A 39 11.29 3.95 4.69
CA GLU A 39 10.58 5.17 5.06
C GLU A 39 10.18 5.21 6.52
N GLY A 40 10.58 4.21 7.29
CA GLY A 40 10.34 4.23 8.72
C GLY A 40 9.21 3.36 9.22
N TRP A 41 8.60 2.57 8.34
CA TRP A 41 7.54 1.66 8.77
C TRP A 41 8.15 0.40 9.35
N ASP A 42 7.52 -0.13 10.38
CA ASP A 42 7.97 -1.38 11.00
C ASP A 42 7.24 -2.55 10.38
N CYS A 43 8.00 -3.48 9.81
CA CYS A 43 7.40 -4.68 9.24
C CYS A 43 7.08 -5.65 10.35
N THR A 44 5.79 -5.91 10.57
CA THR A 44 5.36 -6.76 11.68
C THR A 44 5.03 -8.18 11.26
N LEU A 45 4.83 -8.41 9.96
CA LEU A 45 4.61 -9.74 9.44
C LEU A 45 5.12 -9.78 8.01
N ARG A 46 5.84 -10.85 7.67
CA ARG A 46 6.39 -10.98 6.33
C ARG A 46 6.24 -12.42 5.87
N ASN A 47 5.48 -12.65 4.82
CA ASN A 47 5.43 -13.96 4.18
C ASN A 47 5.03 -13.76 2.73
N ARG A 48 4.81 -14.89 2.02
CA ARG A 48 4.53 -14.79 0.59
C ARG A 48 3.13 -14.32 0.27
N LEU A 49 2.25 -14.37 1.24
CA LEU A 49 0.85 -14.00 1.01
C LEU A 49 0.61 -12.52 1.28
N CYS A 50 1.36 -11.93 2.19
CA CYS A 50 1.21 -10.53 2.50
C CYS A 50 2.32 -10.08 3.43
N CYS A 51 2.47 -8.76 3.54
CA CYS A 51 3.38 -8.16 4.52
C CYS A 51 2.62 -7.07 5.23
N THR A 52 2.75 -7.02 6.55
CA THR A 52 2.09 -5.98 7.33
C THR A 52 3.13 -5.04 7.92
N PHE A 53 2.72 -3.79 8.06
CA PHE A 53 3.60 -2.74 8.56
C PHE A 53 2.84 -1.86 9.53
N SER A 54 3.57 -1.25 10.44
CA SER A 54 2.98 -0.38 11.45
C SER A 54 3.74 0.93 11.51
N SER A 55 3.03 2.01 11.75
CA SER A 55 3.63 3.31 11.97
C SER A 55 2.67 4.13 12.82
N GLU A 56 3.07 5.36 13.12
CA GLU A 56 2.21 6.24 13.89
C GLU A 56 0.95 6.63 13.13
N LEU A 57 0.99 6.56 11.81
CA LEU A 57 -0.16 6.93 11.00
C LEU A 57 -1.23 5.86 11.00
N ALA A 58 -0.83 4.62 10.80
CA ALA A 58 -1.77 3.53 10.65
C ALA A 58 -1.01 2.22 10.49
N ASP A 59 -1.76 1.12 10.50
CA ASP A 59 -1.24 -0.17 10.13
C ASP A 59 -1.66 -0.45 8.70
N ILE A 60 -0.77 -1.07 7.94
CA ILE A 60 -1.07 -1.39 6.54
C ILE A 60 -0.72 -2.84 6.27
N THR A 61 -1.40 -3.41 5.27
CA THR A 61 -1.11 -4.77 4.79
C THR A 61 -0.94 -4.71 3.29
N LEU A 62 0.21 -5.19 2.81
CA LEU A 62 0.54 -5.18 1.39
C LEU A 62 0.39 -6.58 0.83
N TYR A 63 -0.31 -6.70 -0.29
CA TYR A 63 -0.57 -7.98 -0.95
C TYR A 63 0.22 -8.08 -2.25
N PRO A 64 0.50 -9.31 -2.72
CA PRO A 64 1.26 -9.49 -3.96
C PRO A 64 0.61 -8.87 -5.19
N SER A 65 -0.69 -8.65 -5.15
CA SER A 65 -1.39 -8.02 -6.27
C SER A 65 -1.14 -6.53 -6.36
N GLY A 66 -0.46 -5.97 -5.36
CA GLY A 66 -0.30 -4.52 -5.27
C GLY A 66 -1.36 -3.86 -4.42
N LYS A 67 -2.38 -4.62 -4.02
CA LYS A 67 -3.43 -4.09 -3.17
C LYS A 67 -2.86 -3.75 -1.80
N LEU A 68 -3.37 -2.69 -1.20
CA LEU A 68 -2.92 -2.24 0.12
C LEU A 68 -4.12 -2.01 1.00
N LEU A 69 -4.13 -2.65 2.16
CA LEU A 69 -5.17 -2.43 3.15
C LEU A 69 -4.64 -1.42 4.17
N VAL A 70 -5.38 -0.34 4.39
CA VAL A 70 -4.99 0.70 5.34
C VAL A 70 -5.99 0.68 6.49
N LYS A 71 -5.51 0.37 7.68
CA LYS A 71 -6.36 0.30 8.86
C LYS A 71 -6.39 1.65 9.55
N SER A 72 -7.32 2.48 9.12
CA SER A 72 -7.53 3.81 9.67
C SER A 72 -8.98 4.18 9.44
N GLY A 73 -9.58 4.84 10.42
CA GLY A 73 -10.95 5.32 10.27
C GLY A 73 -11.03 6.63 9.50
N GLU A 74 -9.89 7.22 9.17
CA GLU A 74 -9.89 8.53 8.53
C GLU A 74 -9.52 8.41 7.07
N ARG A 75 -10.44 8.87 6.23
CA ARG A 75 -10.23 8.79 4.81
C ARG A 75 -8.99 9.58 4.37
N ASP A 76 -8.73 10.71 5.02
CA ASP A 76 -7.58 11.51 4.64
C ASP A 76 -6.26 10.79 4.89
N VAL A 77 -6.17 10.04 5.97
CA VAL A 77 -4.99 9.23 6.25
C VAL A 77 -4.84 8.16 5.18
N ALA A 78 -5.95 7.47 4.87
CA ALA A 78 -5.90 6.43 3.85
C ALA A 78 -5.52 7.00 2.49
N ALA A 79 -6.06 8.16 2.15
CA ALA A 79 -5.75 8.79 0.87
C ALA A 79 -4.28 9.20 0.79
N THR A 80 -3.73 9.72 1.87
CA THR A 80 -2.32 10.10 1.90
C THR A 80 -1.44 8.86 1.71
N ILE A 81 -1.76 7.77 2.37
CA ILE A 81 -0.99 6.55 2.24
C ILE A 81 -1.15 5.96 0.84
N ALA A 82 -2.37 6.05 0.29
CA ALA A 82 -2.61 5.56 -1.07
C ALA A 82 -1.76 6.31 -2.09
N GLU A 83 -1.66 7.64 -1.94
CA GLU A 83 -0.84 8.42 -2.84
C GLU A 83 0.62 8.00 -2.75
N ARG A 84 1.09 7.76 -1.52
CA ARG A 84 2.46 7.33 -1.30
C ARG A 84 2.70 5.97 -1.96
N HIS A 85 1.75 5.07 -1.78
CA HIS A 85 1.82 3.73 -2.34
C HIS A 85 1.96 3.79 -3.86
N MET A 86 1.11 4.58 -4.50
CA MET A 86 1.10 4.63 -5.95
C MET A 86 2.28 5.42 -6.51
N GLN A 87 2.66 6.52 -5.86
CA GLN A 87 3.64 7.41 -6.44
C GLN A 87 5.08 7.09 -6.06
N VAL A 88 5.28 6.40 -4.95
CA VAL A 88 6.63 6.11 -4.48
C VAL A 88 6.87 4.62 -4.46
N TRP A 89 6.06 3.88 -3.72
CA TRP A 89 6.36 2.47 -3.48
C TRP A 89 6.24 1.62 -4.75
N LEU A 90 5.14 1.76 -5.47
CA LEU A 90 4.94 0.97 -6.68
C LEU A 90 5.64 1.56 -7.88
N ARG A 91 5.82 2.87 -7.87
CA ARG A 91 6.47 3.53 -8.98
C ARG A 91 7.92 3.09 -9.13
N LEU A 92 8.62 2.95 -8.01
CA LEU A 92 10.00 2.51 -8.06
C LEU A 92 10.11 1.11 -8.65
N ARG A 93 9.15 0.25 -8.34
CA ARG A 93 9.13 -1.07 -8.93
C ARG A 93 8.98 -1.02 -10.44
N ASN A 94 8.14 -0.11 -10.92
CA ASN A 94 7.96 0.02 -12.37
C ASN A 94 9.24 0.49 -13.05
N ILE A 95 9.95 1.38 -12.40
CA ILE A 95 11.21 1.85 -12.96
C ILE A 95 12.22 0.70 -13.07
N LEU A 96 12.24 -0.16 -12.07
CA LEU A 96 13.19 -1.26 -12.09
C LEU A 96 12.89 -2.29 -13.15
N GLN A 97 11.70 -2.27 -13.72
CA GLN A 97 11.35 -3.20 -14.77
C GLN A 97 11.83 -2.74 -16.14
N LEU A 98 12.24 -1.51 -16.23
CA LEU A 98 12.74 -1.02 -17.51
C LEU A 98 14.16 -1.48 -17.77
#